data_9257c1e8e8b1f5688bcbbf18c8c69619
#
_entry.id   9257c1e8e8b1f5688bcbbf18c8c69619
#
_cell.length_a   1.000
_cell.length_b   1.000
_cell.length_c   1.000
_cell.angle_alpha   90.00
_cell.angle_beta   90.00
_cell.angle_gamma   90.00
#
_symmetry.space_group_name_H-M   'P 1'
#
loop_
_entity.id
_entity.type
_entity.pdbx_description
1 polymer ?
#
loop_
_entity_poly.entity_id
_entity_poly.type
_entity_poly.pdbx_seq_one_letter_code
_entity_poly.pdbx_strand_id
1 'polypeptide(L)'
;MGILDKIMETKKEEVAQLRKETSDAQLQKSIAGFQPCLDFKKALQNSDCNIIAEVKCASPSRGRLVADFDPVAIAQIYENNGAAAISVLTDEKYFSGHKDYLKQIRQNVKLPLLRKDFIIDPIQIYETRAIGADAILLIAHVLGKKLAEFIERSVEIGLSPLVEVHTKEELDLALSAGAGIIGINNRDLDKFVIDIETSRRLKARIPANKIVVAESGIRERRDIESLMEAGIHNFLIGEHLVTAPDIGKKLRAFQGEG
;
A
#
# COMPACT_ATOMS: atom_id res chain seq x y z
N MET A 1 -12.14 14.89 17.21
CA MET A 1 -11.43 14.83 15.92
C MET A 1 -10.53 13.62 15.99
N GLY A 2 -10.81 12.59 15.18
CA GLY A 2 -10.02 11.37 15.10
C GLY A 2 -8.63 11.62 14.50
N ILE A 3 -7.77 10.59 14.49
CA ILE A 3 -6.45 10.73 13.87
C ILE A 3 -6.58 10.90 12.35
N LEU A 4 -7.55 10.22 11.73
CA LEU A 4 -7.79 10.34 10.30
C LEU A 4 -8.18 11.77 9.91
N ASP A 5 -9.03 12.44 10.69
CA ASP A 5 -9.38 13.84 10.44
C ASP A 5 -8.15 14.75 10.42
N LYS A 6 -7.23 14.55 11.39
CA LYS A 6 -5.98 15.33 11.46
C LYS A 6 -5.08 15.05 10.27
N ILE A 7 -5.00 13.80 9.83
CA ILE A 7 -4.25 13.42 8.63
C ILE A 7 -4.84 14.10 7.41
N MET A 8 -6.17 14.09 7.26
CA MET A 8 -6.85 14.73 6.14
C MET A 8 -6.61 16.24 6.08
N GLU A 9 -6.62 16.95 7.21
CA GLU A 9 -6.27 18.38 7.23
C GLU A 9 -4.82 18.60 6.76
N THR A 10 -3.87 17.83 7.28
CA THR A 10 -2.47 17.89 6.83
C THR A 10 -2.34 17.64 5.33
N LYS A 11 -3.03 16.61 4.80
CA LYS A 11 -2.98 16.31 3.36
C LYS A 11 -3.56 17.41 2.49
N LYS A 12 -4.59 18.12 2.94
CA LYS A 12 -5.09 19.31 2.23
C LYS A 12 -4.03 20.40 2.13
N GLU A 13 -3.26 20.63 3.21
CA GLU A 13 -2.15 21.59 3.21
C GLU A 13 -1.03 21.15 2.26
N GLU A 14 -0.64 19.88 2.32
CA GLU A 14 0.38 19.29 1.43
C GLU A 14 -0.04 19.38 -0.06
N VAL A 15 -1.29 19.06 -0.38
CA VAL A 15 -1.83 19.19 -1.74
C VAL A 15 -1.85 20.65 -2.18
N ALA A 16 -2.27 21.57 -1.31
CA ALA A 16 -2.27 23.00 -1.63
C ALA A 16 -0.84 23.51 -1.91
N GLN A 17 0.16 23.00 -1.19
CA GLN A 17 1.56 23.32 -1.47
C GLN A 17 2.04 22.71 -2.78
N LEU A 18 1.74 21.42 -3.05
CA LEU A 18 2.08 20.74 -4.29
C LEU A 18 1.51 21.48 -5.52
N ARG A 19 0.27 21.97 -5.42
CA ARG A 19 -0.39 22.73 -6.50
C ARG A 19 0.20 24.14 -6.74
N LYS A 20 0.97 24.68 -5.79
CA LYS A 20 1.77 25.91 -6.02
C LYS A 20 3.08 25.59 -6.75
N GLU A 21 3.65 24.42 -6.53
CA GLU A 21 4.93 24.01 -7.08
C GLU A 21 4.80 23.43 -8.49
N THR A 22 3.68 22.77 -8.78
CA THR A 22 3.44 22.09 -10.06
C THR A 22 1.94 22.01 -10.40
N SER A 23 1.65 21.58 -11.61
CA SER A 23 0.29 21.34 -12.11
C SER A 23 0.14 19.93 -12.66
N ASP A 24 -1.11 19.47 -12.79
CA ASP A 24 -1.44 18.19 -13.42
C ASP A 24 -0.77 18.06 -14.80
N ALA A 25 -0.84 19.12 -15.63
CA ALA A 25 -0.27 19.14 -16.97
C ALA A 25 1.27 19.02 -16.96
N GLN A 26 1.94 19.67 -15.98
CA GLN A 26 3.39 19.56 -15.84
C GLN A 26 3.81 18.15 -15.43
N LEU A 27 3.11 17.55 -14.47
CA LEU A 27 3.38 16.17 -14.03
C LEU A 27 3.07 15.17 -15.16
N GLN A 28 1.94 15.32 -15.87
CA GLN A 28 1.64 14.47 -17.04
C GLN A 28 2.73 14.56 -18.10
N LYS A 29 3.23 15.76 -18.40
CA LYS A 29 4.34 15.94 -19.33
C LYS A 29 5.62 15.27 -18.85
N SER A 30 5.92 15.31 -17.54
CA SER A 30 7.12 14.70 -16.97
C SER A 30 7.12 13.18 -17.05
N ILE A 31 5.95 12.54 -17.00
CA ILE A 31 5.82 11.08 -17.06
C ILE A 31 5.59 10.53 -18.47
N ALA A 32 5.35 11.36 -19.46
CA ALA A 32 4.98 10.95 -20.83
C ALA A 32 6.04 10.06 -21.52
N GLY A 33 7.30 10.14 -21.12
CA GLY A 33 8.39 9.33 -21.65
C GLY A 33 8.84 8.17 -20.74
N PHE A 34 8.12 7.91 -19.66
CA PHE A 34 8.51 6.87 -18.71
C PHE A 34 8.26 5.47 -19.28
N GLN A 35 9.13 4.54 -18.91
CA GLN A 35 8.88 3.12 -19.17
C GLN A 35 7.57 2.70 -18.51
N PRO A 36 6.82 1.72 -19.08
CA PRO A 36 5.63 1.20 -18.44
C PRO A 36 5.88 0.81 -16.98
N CYS A 37 4.86 0.93 -16.14
CA CYS A 37 4.91 0.43 -14.77
C CYS A 37 5.20 -1.07 -14.77
N LEU A 38 5.91 -1.54 -13.75
CA LEU A 38 6.00 -2.96 -13.47
C LEU A 38 4.61 -3.51 -13.10
N ASP A 39 4.32 -4.72 -13.54
CA ASP A 39 3.00 -5.33 -13.37
C ASP A 39 2.79 -5.80 -11.92
N PHE A 40 2.30 -4.87 -11.10
CA PHE A 40 1.96 -5.12 -9.70
C PHE A 40 0.89 -6.21 -9.56
N LYS A 41 -0.09 -6.23 -10.47
CA LYS A 41 -1.15 -7.24 -10.47
C LYS A 41 -0.61 -8.64 -10.72
N LYS A 42 0.29 -8.79 -11.70
CA LYS A 42 0.96 -10.05 -12.00
C LYS A 42 1.83 -10.51 -10.83
N ALA A 43 2.55 -9.60 -10.17
CA ALA A 43 3.38 -9.92 -9.01
C ALA A 43 2.58 -10.54 -7.86
N LEU A 44 1.30 -10.16 -7.70
CA LEU A 44 0.39 -10.70 -6.71
C LEU A 44 -0.28 -12.04 -7.13
N GLN A 45 0.13 -12.61 -8.24
CA GLN A 45 -0.38 -13.88 -8.78
C GLN A 45 0.72 -14.91 -9.05
N ASN A 46 1.96 -14.61 -8.64
CA ASN A 46 3.11 -15.45 -8.98
C ASN A 46 3.28 -16.67 -8.06
N SER A 47 2.68 -16.66 -6.90
CA SER A 47 2.84 -17.71 -5.89
C SER A 47 1.56 -17.86 -5.05
N ASP A 48 1.47 -18.97 -4.30
CA ASP A 48 0.36 -19.20 -3.38
C ASP A 48 0.41 -18.29 -2.14
N CYS A 49 1.57 -17.68 -1.85
CA CYS A 49 1.73 -16.73 -0.75
C CYS A 49 2.57 -15.54 -1.22
N ASN A 50 1.92 -14.42 -1.56
CA ASN A 50 2.58 -13.22 -2.04
C ASN A 50 2.64 -12.17 -0.94
N ILE A 51 3.83 -11.69 -0.60
CA ILE A 51 4.02 -10.66 0.43
C ILE A 51 4.40 -9.34 -0.22
N ILE A 52 3.57 -8.31 0.04
CA ILE A 52 3.90 -6.91 -0.18
C ILE A 52 4.62 -6.46 1.10
N ALA A 53 5.94 -6.35 1.03
CA ALA A 53 6.75 -6.00 2.19
C ALA A 53 6.82 -4.47 2.34
N GLU A 54 6.42 -3.94 3.51
CA GLU A 54 6.31 -2.50 3.73
C GLU A 54 7.57 -1.91 4.36
N VAL A 55 8.16 -0.92 3.69
CA VAL A 55 9.24 -0.07 4.21
C VAL A 55 8.61 1.04 5.06
N LYS A 56 8.81 0.96 6.38
CA LYS A 56 8.13 1.79 7.38
C LYS A 56 9.05 2.21 8.51
N CYS A 57 9.23 3.51 8.68
CA CYS A 57 10.06 4.08 9.74
C CYS A 57 9.33 4.19 11.08
N ALA A 58 8.08 4.64 11.05
CA ALA A 58 7.27 4.91 12.23
C ALA A 58 5.78 4.62 12.01
N SER A 59 5.02 4.59 13.09
CA SER A 59 3.55 4.55 13.03
C SER A 59 2.93 5.42 14.14
N PRO A 60 1.71 5.95 13.96
CA PRO A 60 1.03 6.76 14.98
C PRO A 60 0.84 6.03 16.32
N SER A 61 0.66 4.71 16.28
CA SER A 61 0.37 3.89 17.48
C SER A 61 1.62 3.46 18.24
N ARG A 62 2.81 3.39 17.59
CA ARG A 62 4.05 2.88 18.18
C ARG A 62 5.24 3.84 18.11
N GLY A 63 5.08 4.99 17.45
CA GLY A 63 6.19 5.90 17.19
C GLY A 63 7.23 5.28 16.24
N ARG A 64 8.51 5.61 16.45
CA ARG A 64 9.62 5.14 15.63
C ARG A 64 9.86 3.64 15.85
N LEU A 65 9.89 2.86 14.77
CA LEU A 65 10.05 1.40 14.78
C LEU A 65 11.50 0.96 14.57
N VAL A 66 12.28 1.73 13.82
CA VAL A 66 13.66 1.42 13.44
C VAL A 66 14.55 2.61 13.78
N ALA A 67 15.59 2.39 14.58
CA ALA A 67 16.52 3.45 15.01
C ALA A 67 17.35 3.97 13.82
N ASP A 68 18.04 3.04 13.15
CA ASP A 68 18.89 3.33 11.98
C ASP A 68 18.12 2.91 10.71
N PHE A 69 17.24 3.81 10.26
CA PHE A 69 16.35 3.52 9.14
C PHE A 69 17.04 3.83 7.81
N ASP A 70 17.36 2.77 7.08
CA ASP A 70 17.80 2.82 5.68
C ASP A 70 16.75 2.18 4.77
N PRO A 71 15.94 2.97 4.06
CA PRO A 71 14.86 2.45 3.23
C PRO A 71 15.36 1.63 2.04
N VAL A 72 16.54 1.93 1.51
CA VAL A 72 17.11 1.20 0.36
C VAL A 72 17.63 -0.16 0.82
N ALA A 73 18.38 -0.21 1.91
CA ALA A 73 18.88 -1.47 2.46
C ALA A 73 17.72 -2.42 2.83
N ILE A 74 16.66 -1.90 3.47
CA ILE A 74 15.47 -2.69 3.81
C ILE A 74 14.80 -3.23 2.53
N ALA A 75 14.62 -2.39 1.51
CA ALA A 75 13.99 -2.78 0.26
C ALA A 75 14.80 -3.85 -0.50
N GLN A 76 16.13 -3.76 -0.49
CA GLN A 76 17.02 -4.78 -1.08
C GLN A 76 16.94 -6.11 -0.31
N ILE A 77 16.84 -6.07 1.03
CA ILE A 77 16.60 -7.28 1.81
C ILE A 77 15.27 -7.93 1.41
N TYR A 78 14.22 -7.15 1.23
CA TYR A 78 12.92 -7.67 0.78
C TYR A 78 13.00 -8.32 -0.60
N GLU A 79 13.64 -7.65 -1.56
CA GLU A 79 13.83 -8.20 -2.91
C GLU A 79 14.61 -9.51 -2.88
N ASN A 80 15.74 -9.56 -2.17
CA ASN A 80 16.61 -10.74 -2.07
C ASN A 80 15.99 -11.91 -1.30
N ASN A 81 14.89 -11.68 -0.58
CA ASN A 81 14.19 -12.70 0.18
C ASN A 81 12.76 -12.97 -0.32
N GLY A 82 12.49 -12.67 -1.60
CA GLY A 82 11.29 -13.15 -2.28
C GLY A 82 10.02 -12.36 -2.03
N ALA A 83 10.09 -11.07 -1.61
CA ALA A 83 8.91 -10.22 -1.61
C ALA A 83 8.31 -10.14 -3.03
N ALA A 84 6.98 -10.16 -3.12
CA ALA A 84 6.28 -9.99 -4.40
C ALA A 84 6.28 -8.54 -4.88
N ALA A 85 6.20 -7.59 -3.95
CA ALA A 85 6.23 -6.16 -4.17
C ALA A 85 6.68 -5.44 -2.90
N ILE A 86 7.00 -4.15 -3.03
CA ILE A 86 7.40 -3.31 -1.90
C ILE A 86 6.39 -2.17 -1.73
N SER A 87 5.86 -2.02 -0.52
CA SER A 87 5.06 -0.85 -0.11
C SER A 87 5.97 0.17 0.55
N VAL A 88 5.88 1.44 0.15
CA VAL A 88 6.72 2.52 0.69
C VAL A 88 5.84 3.60 1.29
N LEU A 89 5.96 3.82 2.60
CA LEU A 89 5.29 4.92 3.30
C LEU A 89 5.89 6.25 2.82
N THR A 90 5.03 7.15 2.31
CA THR A 90 5.44 8.50 1.89
C THR A 90 4.83 9.61 2.73
N ASP A 91 3.96 9.30 3.68
CA ASP A 91 3.47 10.28 4.66
C ASP A 91 4.56 10.67 5.65
N GLU A 92 4.92 11.96 5.69
CA GLU A 92 6.03 12.45 6.50
C GLU A 92 5.64 12.62 7.97
N LYS A 93 4.53 13.30 8.22
CA LYS A 93 4.16 13.77 9.55
C LYS A 93 3.78 12.66 10.52
N TYR A 94 3.05 11.66 10.05
CA TYR A 94 2.47 10.62 10.91
C TYR A 94 3.21 9.29 10.84
N PHE A 95 3.93 9.03 9.75
CA PHE A 95 4.63 7.76 9.54
C PHE A 95 6.14 7.92 9.35
N SER A 96 6.68 9.14 9.42
CA SER A 96 8.09 9.43 9.14
C SER A 96 8.54 8.86 7.78
N GLY A 97 7.61 8.82 6.82
CA GLY A 97 7.87 8.45 5.43
C GLY A 97 8.45 9.63 4.65
N HIS A 98 8.81 9.41 3.40
CA HIS A 98 9.20 10.48 2.49
C HIS A 98 9.11 10.02 1.03
N LYS A 99 8.72 10.92 0.13
CA LYS A 99 8.64 10.62 -1.32
C LYS A 99 9.99 10.21 -1.91
N ASP A 100 11.08 10.77 -1.40
CA ASP A 100 12.41 10.43 -1.87
C ASP A 100 12.85 9.01 -1.49
N TYR A 101 12.27 8.40 -0.45
CA TYR A 101 12.52 6.98 -0.18
C TYR A 101 12.06 6.11 -1.34
N LEU A 102 10.88 6.39 -1.90
CA LEU A 102 10.36 5.66 -3.05
C LEU A 102 11.26 5.85 -4.28
N LYS A 103 11.71 7.08 -4.58
CA LYS A 103 12.65 7.37 -5.68
C LYS A 103 13.98 6.64 -5.51
N GLN A 104 14.55 6.64 -4.30
CA GLN A 104 15.81 5.95 -3.99
C GLN A 104 15.65 4.44 -4.12
N ILE A 105 14.57 3.87 -3.59
CA ILE A 105 14.28 2.45 -3.71
C ILE A 105 14.12 2.05 -5.18
N ARG A 106 13.41 2.85 -6.01
CA ARG A 106 13.22 2.57 -7.45
C ARG A 106 14.54 2.43 -8.21
N GLN A 107 15.56 3.14 -7.80
CA GLN A 107 16.89 3.07 -8.44
C GLN A 107 17.68 1.80 -8.06
N ASN A 108 17.29 1.11 -7.01
CA ASN A 108 18.06 0.02 -6.41
C ASN A 108 17.34 -1.34 -6.41
N VAL A 109 16.03 -1.40 -6.74
CA VAL A 109 15.26 -2.64 -6.78
C VAL A 109 14.43 -2.75 -8.06
N LYS A 110 14.10 -4.00 -8.44
CA LYS A 110 13.35 -4.33 -9.65
C LYS A 110 11.92 -4.80 -9.36
N LEU A 111 11.52 -4.84 -8.09
CA LEU A 111 10.16 -5.20 -7.71
C LEU A 111 9.18 -4.05 -7.96
N PRO A 112 7.89 -4.35 -8.18
CA PRO A 112 6.85 -3.33 -8.22
C PRO A 112 6.77 -2.55 -6.90
N LEU A 113 6.62 -1.23 -6.98
CA LEU A 113 6.54 -0.32 -5.84
C LEU A 113 5.14 0.24 -5.66
N LEU A 114 4.57 0.08 -4.47
CA LEU A 114 3.31 0.68 -4.05
C LEU A 114 3.61 1.96 -3.24
N ARG A 115 3.09 3.12 -3.67
CA ARG A 115 3.04 4.30 -2.80
C ARG A 115 1.95 4.13 -1.75
N LYS A 116 2.33 4.06 -0.50
CA LYS A 116 1.43 3.99 0.66
C LYS A 116 1.31 5.39 1.28
N ASP A 117 0.22 6.06 0.97
CA ASP A 117 -0.07 7.45 1.40
C ASP A 117 -1.58 7.69 1.41
N PHE A 118 -2.01 8.86 1.92
CA PHE A 118 -3.40 9.30 1.86
C PHE A 118 -3.63 10.17 0.62
N ILE A 119 -4.22 9.59 -0.39
CA ILE A 119 -4.49 10.23 -1.67
C ILE A 119 -5.88 10.85 -1.64
N ILE A 120 -5.96 12.18 -1.81
CA ILE A 120 -7.20 12.98 -1.71
C ILE A 120 -7.45 13.87 -2.93
N ASP A 121 -6.44 14.01 -3.80
CA ASP A 121 -6.49 14.90 -4.96
C ASP A 121 -5.84 14.24 -6.19
N PRO A 122 -6.41 14.40 -7.39
CA PRO A 122 -5.86 13.81 -8.62
C PRO A 122 -4.40 14.15 -8.91
N ILE A 123 -3.90 15.31 -8.50
CA ILE A 123 -2.48 15.69 -8.69
C ILE A 123 -1.53 14.68 -8.04
N GLN A 124 -1.93 14.07 -6.91
CA GLN A 124 -1.13 13.06 -6.23
C GLN A 124 -1.01 11.75 -7.04
N ILE A 125 -1.96 11.46 -7.94
CA ILE A 125 -1.89 10.30 -8.84
C ILE A 125 -0.73 10.50 -9.82
N TYR A 126 -0.65 11.67 -10.45
CA TYR A 126 0.45 11.99 -11.37
C TYR A 126 1.79 12.07 -10.63
N GLU A 127 1.82 12.68 -9.43
CA GLU A 127 3.00 12.68 -8.57
C GLU A 127 3.45 11.26 -8.23
N THR A 128 2.53 10.35 -7.92
CA THR A 128 2.83 8.94 -7.64
C THR A 128 3.59 8.29 -8.79
N ARG A 129 3.14 8.51 -10.01
CA ARG A 129 3.85 8.01 -11.20
C ARG A 129 5.19 8.70 -11.39
N ALA A 130 5.26 10.01 -11.17
CA ALA A 130 6.49 10.81 -11.35
C ALA A 130 7.61 10.44 -10.36
N ILE A 131 7.27 9.97 -9.17
CA ILE A 131 8.26 9.49 -8.19
C ILE A 131 8.66 8.02 -8.38
N GLY A 132 8.10 7.33 -9.40
CA GLY A 132 8.54 5.99 -9.81
C GLY A 132 7.75 4.83 -9.19
N ALA A 133 6.55 5.06 -8.69
CA ALA A 133 5.67 3.99 -8.23
C ALA A 133 5.00 3.27 -9.41
N ASP A 134 4.64 2.00 -9.21
CA ASP A 134 3.91 1.14 -10.12
C ASP A 134 2.46 0.92 -9.65
N ALA A 135 2.22 1.15 -8.36
CA ALA A 135 0.91 1.02 -7.72
C ALA A 135 0.66 2.18 -6.75
N ILE A 136 -0.62 2.43 -6.48
CA ILE A 136 -1.09 3.50 -5.61
C ILE A 136 -2.15 2.99 -4.65
N LEU A 137 -2.09 3.41 -3.38
CA LEU A 137 -3.15 3.15 -2.42
C LEU A 137 -4.27 4.15 -2.58
N LEU A 138 -5.51 3.64 -2.69
CA LEU A 138 -6.73 4.44 -2.69
C LEU A 138 -7.63 3.97 -1.55
N ILE A 139 -7.89 4.82 -0.56
CA ILE A 139 -8.69 4.46 0.62
C ILE A 139 -10.16 4.80 0.33
N ALA A 140 -11.02 3.77 0.28
CA ALA A 140 -12.43 3.91 -0.09
C ALA A 140 -13.17 4.88 0.85
N HIS A 141 -12.92 4.80 2.15
CA HIS A 141 -13.48 5.72 3.15
C HIS A 141 -13.14 7.19 2.86
N VAL A 142 -11.88 7.45 2.50
CA VAL A 142 -11.36 8.81 2.25
C VAL A 142 -11.92 9.41 0.96
N LEU A 143 -11.99 8.60 -0.10
CA LEU A 143 -12.38 9.08 -1.43
C LEU A 143 -13.89 9.11 -1.65
N GLY A 144 -14.65 8.24 -0.98
CA GLY A 144 -16.08 8.17 -1.11
C GLY A 144 -16.52 8.11 -2.59
N LYS A 145 -17.42 8.97 -3.00
CA LYS A 145 -17.96 9.02 -4.37
C LYS A 145 -16.91 9.31 -5.46
N LYS A 146 -15.74 9.82 -5.12
CA LYS A 146 -14.65 10.10 -6.05
C LYS A 146 -13.83 8.85 -6.40
N LEU A 147 -14.02 7.73 -5.70
CA LEU A 147 -13.19 6.54 -5.83
C LEU A 147 -13.09 6.02 -7.26
N ALA A 148 -14.21 5.98 -7.99
CA ALA A 148 -14.23 5.51 -9.39
C ALA A 148 -13.35 6.38 -10.30
N GLU A 149 -13.43 7.70 -10.18
CA GLU A 149 -12.58 8.65 -10.91
C GLU A 149 -11.09 8.44 -10.62
N PHE A 150 -10.74 8.22 -9.34
CA PHE A 150 -9.34 8.02 -8.95
C PHE A 150 -8.79 6.68 -9.46
N ILE A 151 -9.61 5.63 -9.48
CA ILE A 151 -9.26 4.34 -10.08
C ILE A 151 -8.99 4.52 -11.58
N GLU A 152 -9.92 5.14 -12.32
CA GLU A 152 -9.82 5.37 -13.76
C GLU A 152 -8.54 6.14 -14.10
N ARG A 153 -8.32 7.31 -13.48
CA ARG A 153 -7.12 8.13 -13.68
C ARG A 153 -5.82 7.40 -13.37
N SER A 154 -5.81 6.57 -12.34
CA SER A 154 -4.63 5.76 -12.00
C SER A 154 -4.31 4.75 -13.11
N VAL A 155 -5.33 4.05 -13.60
CA VAL A 155 -5.19 3.05 -14.66
C VAL A 155 -4.77 3.70 -15.98
N GLU A 156 -5.32 4.88 -16.34
CA GLU A 156 -4.97 5.63 -17.55
C GLU A 156 -3.48 5.92 -17.67
N ILE A 157 -2.79 6.15 -16.55
CA ILE A 157 -1.35 6.41 -16.56
C ILE A 157 -0.49 5.19 -16.18
N GLY A 158 -1.12 3.99 -16.17
CA GLY A 158 -0.47 2.70 -15.97
C GLY A 158 -0.24 2.30 -14.53
N LEU A 159 -0.74 3.05 -13.53
CA LEU A 159 -0.67 2.64 -12.13
C LEU A 159 -1.69 1.54 -11.81
N SER A 160 -1.32 0.63 -10.91
CA SER A 160 -2.23 -0.39 -10.35
C SER A 160 -2.83 0.15 -9.04
N PRO A 161 -4.14 0.48 -8.98
CA PRO A 161 -4.77 0.90 -7.74
C PRO A 161 -5.02 -0.29 -6.81
N LEU A 162 -4.49 -0.23 -5.57
CA LEU A 162 -4.87 -1.05 -4.43
C LEU A 162 -5.93 -0.26 -3.64
N VAL A 163 -7.17 -0.75 -3.64
CA VAL A 163 -8.30 -0.07 -2.98
C VAL A 163 -8.49 -0.63 -1.58
N GLU A 164 -8.17 0.17 -0.58
CA GLU A 164 -8.28 -0.20 0.84
C GLU A 164 -9.71 -0.03 1.35
N VAL A 165 -10.21 -1.07 2.04
CA VAL A 165 -11.55 -1.13 2.66
C VAL A 165 -11.48 -1.72 4.07
N HIS A 166 -12.42 -1.27 4.96
CA HIS A 166 -12.53 -1.72 6.35
C HIS A 166 -13.92 -2.29 6.65
N THR A 167 -14.94 -1.85 5.93
CA THR A 167 -16.34 -2.20 6.16
C THR A 167 -16.98 -2.80 4.91
N LYS A 168 -18.18 -3.39 5.12
CA LYS A 168 -19.00 -3.89 4.00
C LYS A 168 -19.39 -2.76 3.05
N GLU A 169 -19.75 -1.62 3.57
CA GLU A 169 -20.19 -0.45 2.81
C GLU A 169 -19.07 0.09 1.94
N GLU A 170 -17.83 0.13 2.48
CA GLU A 170 -16.63 0.50 1.71
C GLU A 170 -16.29 -0.54 0.64
N LEU A 171 -16.48 -1.84 0.94
CA LEU A 171 -16.31 -2.90 -0.05
C LEU A 171 -17.34 -2.77 -1.19
N ASP A 172 -18.61 -2.55 -0.87
CA ASP A 172 -19.65 -2.37 -1.88
C ASP A 172 -19.34 -1.15 -2.77
N LEU A 173 -18.83 -0.05 -2.19
CA LEU A 173 -18.33 1.11 -2.93
C LEU A 173 -17.15 0.77 -3.84
N ALA A 174 -16.14 0.05 -3.32
CA ALA A 174 -14.96 -0.34 -4.08
C ALA A 174 -15.31 -1.24 -5.27
N LEU A 175 -16.20 -2.22 -5.07
CA LEU A 175 -16.68 -3.10 -6.13
C LEU A 175 -17.46 -2.33 -7.20
N SER A 176 -18.33 -1.42 -6.79
CA SER A 176 -19.11 -0.55 -7.70
C SER A 176 -18.22 0.42 -8.49
N ALA A 177 -17.12 0.87 -7.89
CA ALA A 177 -16.12 1.73 -8.51
C ALA A 177 -15.17 0.96 -9.46
N GLY A 178 -15.30 -0.35 -9.58
CA GLY A 178 -14.51 -1.18 -10.50
C GLY A 178 -13.15 -1.63 -9.97
N ALA A 179 -12.91 -1.58 -8.65
CA ALA A 179 -11.65 -2.03 -8.05
C ALA A 179 -11.26 -3.43 -8.51
N GLY A 180 -10.03 -3.59 -8.98
CA GLY A 180 -9.45 -4.86 -9.42
C GLY A 180 -8.63 -5.56 -8.33
N ILE A 181 -7.99 -4.77 -7.46
CA ILE A 181 -7.21 -5.21 -6.31
C ILE A 181 -7.81 -4.55 -5.07
N ILE A 182 -8.22 -5.35 -4.09
CA ILE A 182 -8.90 -4.90 -2.88
C ILE A 182 -8.02 -5.24 -1.67
N GLY A 183 -7.62 -4.20 -0.94
CA GLY A 183 -6.93 -4.31 0.34
C GLY A 183 -7.94 -4.33 1.48
N ILE A 184 -7.96 -5.38 2.29
CA ILE A 184 -8.78 -5.42 3.49
C ILE A 184 -7.88 -5.08 4.67
N ASN A 185 -8.07 -3.88 5.23
CA ASN A 185 -7.30 -3.47 6.39
C ASN A 185 -8.00 -3.93 7.69
N ASN A 186 -7.37 -4.85 8.39
CA ASN A 186 -7.84 -5.40 9.67
C ASN A 186 -7.73 -4.39 10.83
N ARG A 187 -7.08 -3.24 10.63
CA ARG A 187 -6.98 -2.18 11.63
C ARG A 187 -8.05 -1.13 11.41
N ASP A 188 -8.90 -0.94 12.40
CA ASP A 188 -9.79 0.22 12.48
C ASP A 188 -8.95 1.50 12.60
N LEU A 189 -9.14 2.45 11.68
CA LEU A 189 -8.32 3.67 11.62
C LEU A 189 -8.62 4.65 12.75
N ASP A 190 -9.81 4.59 13.35
CA ASP A 190 -10.22 5.49 14.43
C ASP A 190 -9.87 4.93 15.82
N LYS A 191 -10.07 3.63 16.02
CA LYS A 191 -9.89 2.95 17.32
C LYS A 191 -8.55 2.26 17.47
N PHE A 192 -7.81 2.10 16.37
CA PHE A 192 -6.56 1.31 16.31
C PHE A 192 -6.70 -0.15 16.74
N VAL A 193 -7.93 -0.66 16.84
CA VAL A 193 -8.19 -2.07 17.12
C VAL A 193 -7.92 -2.89 15.86
N ILE A 194 -7.27 -4.03 16.03
CA ILE A 194 -7.00 -4.98 14.94
C ILE A 194 -7.89 -6.21 15.15
N ASP A 195 -8.64 -6.55 14.09
CA ASP A 195 -9.47 -7.76 14.02
C ASP A 195 -9.21 -8.48 12.68
N ILE A 196 -8.42 -9.55 12.71
CA ILE A 196 -8.07 -10.34 11.53
C ILE A 196 -9.28 -11.02 10.86
N GLU A 197 -10.37 -11.23 11.63
CA GLU A 197 -11.62 -11.78 11.12
C GLU A 197 -12.32 -10.82 10.13
N THR A 198 -11.96 -9.54 10.13
CA THR A 198 -12.43 -8.58 9.12
C THR A 198 -12.09 -9.06 7.71
N SER A 199 -10.85 -9.52 7.49
CA SER A 199 -10.44 -10.07 6.20
C SER A 199 -11.30 -11.27 5.79
N ARG A 200 -11.59 -12.19 6.68
CA ARG A 200 -12.42 -13.38 6.40
C ARG A 200 -13.86 -13.00 6.05
N ARG A 201 -14.46 -12.11 6.86
CA ARG A 201 -15.84 -11.65 6.66
C ARG A 201 -16.04 -10.95 5.33
N LEU A 202 -15.11 -10.06 4.94
CA LEU A 202 -15.21 -9.29 3.71
C LEU A 202 -14.85 -10.16 2.49
N LYS A 203 -13.82 -11.02 2.58
CA LYS A 203 -13.42 -11.91 1.49
C LYS A 203 -14.57 -12.76 0.96
N ALA A 204 -15.44 -13.26 1.83
CA ALA A 204 -16.61 -14.06 1.43
C ALA A 204 -17.59 -13.33 0.50
N ARG A 205 -17.48 -11.99 0.38
CA ARG A 205 -18.34 -11.12 -0.45
C ARG A 205 -17.64 -10.65 -1.73
N ILE A 206 -16.33 -10.93 -1.87
CA ILE A 206 -15.52 -10.44 -3.00
C ILE A 206 -15.57 -11.48 -4.12
N PRO A 207 -15.93 -11.09 -5.35
CA PRO A 207 -15.92 -11.97 -6.52
C PRO A 207 -14.54 -12.62 -6.75
N ALA A 208 -14.53 -13.87 -7.21
CA ALA A 208 -13.31 -14.66 -7.39
C ALA A 208 -12.30 -14.07 -8.39
N ASN A 209 -12.74 -13.22 -9.31
CA ASN A 209 -11.89 -12.55 -10.30
C ASN A 209 -11.17 -11.30 -9.75
N LYS A 210 -11.35 -10.98 -8.48
CA LYS A 210 -10.65 -9.87 -7.81
C LYS A 210 -9.46 -10.40 -7.01
N ILE A 211 -8.37 -9.63 -7.00
CA ILE A 211 -7.24 -9.89 -6.12
C ILE A 211 -7.55 -9.30 -4.75
N VAL A 212 -7.30 -10.07 -3.70
CA VAL A 212 -7.51 -9.63 -2.32
C VAL A 212 -6.18 -9.62 -1.58
N VAL A 213 -5.90 -8.53 -0.89
CA VAL A 213 -4.74 -8.33 -0.03
C VAL A 213 -5.23 -8.14 1.40
N ALA A 214 -4.75 -8.94 2.36
CA ALA A 214 -4.99 -8.69 3.78
C ALA A 214 -3.89 -7.77 4.33
N GLU A 215 -4.31 -6.73 5.06
CA GLU A 215 -3.42 -5.73 5.65
C GLU A 215 -3.61 -5.66 7.15
N SER A 216 -2.54 -5.41 7.88
CA SER A 216 -2.49 -5.30 9.34
C SER A 216 -2.83 -6.60 10.11
N GLY A 217 -2.24 -6.76 11.29
CA GLY A 217 -2.57 -7.85 12.21
C GLY A 217 -1.86 -9.17 11.96
N ILE A 218 -1.12 -9.31 10.87
CA ILE A 218 -0.37 -10.53 10.52
C ILE A 218 0.95 -10.52 11.28
N ARG A 219 1.15 -11.46 12.21
CA ARG A 219 2.29 -11.52 13.14
C ARG A 219 3.21 -12.70 12.88
N GLU A 220 2.63 -13.79 12.42
CA GLU A 220 3.32 -15.07 12.23
C GLU A 220 2.71 -15.89 11.08
N ARG A 221 3.39 -16.96 10.69
CA ARG A 221 2.99 -17.81 9.57
C ARG A 221 1.57 -18.37 9.73
N ARG A 222 1.18 -18.79 10.93
CA ARG A 222 -0.16 -19.33 11.18
C ARG A 222 -1.29 -18.34 10.87
N ASP A 223 -1.06 -17.01 11.02
CA ASP A 223 -2.05 -16.00 10.63
C ASP A 223 -2.26 -16.03 9.12
N ILE A 224 -1.17 -16.16 8.36
CA ILE A 224 -1.19 -16.30 6.89
C ILE A 224 -1.94 -17.58 6.49
N GLU A 225 -1.59 -18.73 7.06
CA GLU A 225 -2.23 -20.02 6.77
C GLU A 225 -3.74 -19.95 7.02
N SER A 226 -4.13 -19.36 8.13
CA SER A 226 -5.52 -19.14 8.49
C SER A 226 -6.28 -18.24 7.48
N LEU A 227 -5.61 -17.23 6.90
CA LEU A 227 -6.19 -16.38 5.86
C LEU A 227 -6.17 -17.07 4.48
N MET A 228 -5.17 -17.91 4.20
CA MET A 228 -5.13 -18.73 2.97
C MET A 228 -6.28 -19.73 2.93
N GLU A 229 -6.66 -20.34 4.05
CA GLU A 229 -7.86 -21.21 4.16
C GLU A 229 -9.14 -20.45 3.77
N ALA A 230 -9.18 -19.11 3.97
CA ALA A 230 -10.28 -18.26 3.53
C ALA A 230 -10.13 -17.79 2.07
N GLY A 231 -9.10 -18.24 1.34
CA GLY A 231 -8.82 -17.89 -0.05
C GLY A 231 -8.16 -16.53 -0.23
N ILE A 232 -7.39 -16.05 0.77
CA ILE A 232 -6.58 -14.83 0.67
C ILE A 232 -5.11 -15.25 0.56
N HIS A 233 -4.48 -14.88 -0.53
CA HIS A 233 -3.13 -15.30 -0.90
C HIS A 233 -2.12 -14.15 -0.99
N ASN A 234 -2.55 -12.91 -0.69
CA ASN A 234 -1.69 -11.73 -0.72
C ASN A 234 -1.77 -10.98 0.61
N PHE A 235 -0.63 -10.54 1.10
CA PHE A 235 -0.48 -9.99 2.44
C PHE A 235 0.41 -8.75 2.42
N LEU A 236 -0.07 -7.63 3.00
CA LEU A 236 0.74 -6.44 3.20
C LEU A 236 1.23 -6.43 4.65
N ILE A 237 2.55 -6.53 4.83
CA ILE A 237 3.18 -6.69 6.13
C ILE A 237 4.32 -5.66 6.28
N GLY A 238 4.26 -4.84 7.33
CA GLY A 238 5.29 -3.83 7.62
C GLY A 238 5.92 -4.03 9.00
N GLU A 239 5.20 -3.69 10.06
CA GLU A 239 5.72 -3.61 11.42
C GLU A 239 6.50 -4.86 11.85
N HIS A 240 5.92 -6.05 11.67
CA HIS A 240 6.55 -7.31 12.08
C HIS A 240 7.74 -7.74 11.19
N LEU A 241 7.93 -7.10 10.05
CA LEU A 241 9.14 -7.26 9.23
C LEU A 241 10.23 -6.31 9.70
N VAL A 242 9.97 -4.99 9.73
CA VAL A 242 11.00 -3.98 10.03
C VAL A 242 11.52 -4.04 11.47
N THR A 243 10.75 -4.60 12.41
CA THR A 243 11.16 -4.79 13.81
C THR A 243 11.82 -6.14 14.08
N ALA A 244 11.90 -7.03 13.09
CA ALA A 244 12.53 -8.33 13.29
C ALA A 244 14.07 -8.20 13.38
N PRO A 245 14.74 -8.96 14.25
CA PRO A 245 16.20 -8.99 14.34
C PRO A 245 16.88 -9.38 13.03
N ASP A 246 16.24 -10.23 12.23
CA ASP A 246 16.63 -10.62 10.87
C ASP A 246 15.39 -10.51 9.97
N ILE A 247 15.35 -9.40 9.23
CA ILE A 247 14.25 -9.06 8.32
C ILE A 247 14.08 -10.13 7.23
N GLY A 248 15.17 -10.60 6.63
CA GLY A 248 15.14 -11.59 5.56
C GLY A 248 14.62 -12.94 6.04
N LYS A 249 15.12 -13.42 7.16
CA LYS A 249 14.63 -14.66 7.79
C LYS A 249 13.14 -14.55 8.15
N LYS A 250 12.70 -13.40 8.69
CA LYS A 250 11.30 -13.18 9.04
C LYS A 250 10.39 -13.20 7.80
N LEU A 251 10.84 -12.60 6.70
CA LEU A 251 10.08 -12.61 5.45
C LEU A 251 9.93 -14.03 4.89
N ARG A 252 11.02 -14.80 4.82
CA ARG A 252 10.97 -16.23 4.40
C ARG A 252 10.07 -17.06 5.29
N ALA A 253 10.13 -16.84 6.61
CA ALA A 253 9.26 -17.55 7.57
C ALA A 253 7.77 -17.25 7.30
N PHE A 254 7.40 -16.02 6.92
CA PHE A 254 6.03 -15.70 6.50
C PHE A 254 5.63 -16.43 5.22
N GLN A 255 6.55 -16.65 4.29
CA GLN A 255 6.30 -17.39 3.05
C GLN A 255 6.22 -18.92 3.27
N GLY A 256 6.63 -19.42 4.43
CA GLY A 256 6.65 -20.85 4.74
C GLY A 256 7.99 -21.51 4.40
N GLU A 257 9.02 -20.70 4.16
CA GLU A 257 10.39 -21.12 3.94
C GLU A 257 11.17 -20.95 5.27
N GLY A 258 11.19 -21.94 6.10
CA GLY A 258 11.82 -21.89 7.41
C GLY A 258 12.55 -23.16 7.77
#